data_2fbd7e0c7ce619c398ffd2ae091340f5
#
_entry.id   2fbd7e0c7ce619c398ffd2ae091340f5
#
_cell.length_a   1.000
_cell.length_b   1.000
_cell.length_c   1.000
_cell.angle_alpha   90.00
_cell.angle_beta   90.00
_cell.angle_gamma   90.00
#
_symmetry.space_group_name_H-M   'P 1'
#
loop_
_entity.id
_entity.type
_entity.pdbx_description
1 polymer ?
#
loop_
_entity_poly.entity_id
_entity_poly.type
_entity_poly.pdbx_seq_one_letter_code
_entity_poly.pdbx_strand_id
1 'polypeptide(L)'
;MSSPYTSPELEQTNIKLSRPQRKCIITGVIAEKSVLIRFVASPDGELVADIGNKLGGRGVWVSAERETIKQAISGNQFSRHLKQTVRISDNFLDNLDRRLADQLIARLSMMRKVGVLVAGGGKLRSQALLSGLLIGDDASPRETQKLISSCRPDWIEKGVPSVWLGQVSGSKSVAYAGVFRSAS
;
A
#
# COMPACT_ATOMS: atom_id res chain seq x y z
N MET A 1 47.70 -21.75 -36.04
CA MET A 1 46.88 -22.60 -35.13
C MET A 1 46.09 -21.63 -34.24
N SER A 2 44.86 -21.32 -34.68
CA SER A 2 43.99 -20.35 -34.06
C SER A 2 43.06 -21.08 -33.07
N SER A 3 43.04 -20.61 -31.84
CA SER A 3 42.13 -21.12 -30.80
C SER A 3 40.85 -20.32 -30.81
N PRO A 4 39.67 -20.93 -30.92
CA PRO A 4 38.40 -20.25 -30.79
C PRO A 4 37.88 -20.41 -29.36
N TYR A 5 38.12 -19.42 -28.53
CA TYR A 5 37.40 -19.34 -27.25
C TYR A 5 36.26 -18.37 -27.44
N THR A 6 35.08 -18.90 -27.77
CA THR A 6 33.83 -18.17 -27.78
C THR A 6 33.32 -18.12 -26.34
N SER A 7 33.27 -16.93 -25.78
CA SER A 7 32.62 -16.67 -24.47
C SER A 7 31.11 -16.93 -24.61
N PRO A 8 30.48 -17.68 -23.69
CA PRO A 8 29.02 -17.79 -23.69
C PRO A 8 28.42 -16.43 -23.26
N GLU A 9 27.57 -15.90 -24.13
CA GLU A 9 26.69 -14.80 -23.84
C GLU A 9 25.86 -15.13 -22.57
N LEU A 10 26.04 -14.37 -21.55
CA LEU A 10 25.18 -14.38 -20.37
C LEU A 10 23.81 -13.85 -20.80
N GLU A 11 22.94 -14.75 -21.21
CA GLU A 11 21.51 -14.49 -21.26
C GLU A 11 21.08 -14.03 -19.86
N GLN A 12 20.87 -12.73 -19.73
CA GLN A 12 20.22 -12.14 -18.58
C GLN A 12 18.78 -12.63 -18.57
N THR A 13 18.57 -13.76 -17.93
CA THR A 13 17.23 -14.28 -17.62
C THR A 13 16.58 -13.30 -16.64
N ASN A 14 15.88 -12.33 -17.19
CA ASN A 14 15.04 -11.39 -16.47
C ASN A 14 13.84 -12.17 -15.92
N ILE A 15 14.03 -12.93 -14.83
CA ILE A 15 12.95 -13.58 -14.11
C ILE A 15 12.16 -12.45 -13.42
N LYS A 16 11.29 -11.84 -14.20
CA LYS A 16 10.24 -10.98 -13.70
C LYS A 16 9.30 -11.88 -12.90
N LEU A 17 9.56 -12.05 -11.60
CA LEU A 17 8.63 -12.70 -10.68
C LEU A 17 7.29 -11.98 -10.80
N SER A 18 6.39 -12.51 -11.63
CA SER A 18 5.07 -11.94 -11.85
C SER A 18 4.31 -12.05 -10.54
N ARG A 19 4.07 -10.91 -9.89
CA ARG A 19 3.25 -10.88 -8.66
C ARG A 19 1.85 -11.41 -8.99
N PRO A 20 1.23 -12.18 -8.09
CA PRO A 20 -0.07 -12.77 -8.33
C PRO A 20 -1.11 -11.69 -8.63
N GLN A 21 -1.69 -11.76 -9.83
CA GLN A 21 -2.74 -10.84 -10.28
C GLN A 21 -4.13 -11.37 -9.96
N ARG A 22 -5.09 -10.47 -9.84
CA ARG A 22 -6.52 -10.77 -9.64
C ARG A 22 -7.36 -9.82 -10.47
N LYS A 23 -8.58 -10.23 -10.76
CA LYS A 23 -9.55 -9.44 -11.52
C LYS A 23 -10.51 -8.74 -10.55
N CYS A 24 -10.67 -7.42 -10.71
CA CYS A 24 -11.71 -6.66 -10.01
C CYS A 24 -13.09 -7.07 -10.54
N ILE A 25 -14.02 -7.42 -9.65
CA ILE A 25 -15.37 -7.84 -10.04
C ILE A 25 -16.24 -6.71 -10.58
N ILE A 26 -15.87 -5.45 -10.35
CA ILE A 26 -16.60 -4.26 -10.80
C ILE A 26 -16.04 -3.74 -12.11
N THR A 27 -14.74 -3.40 -12.13
CA THR A 27 -14.10 -2.75 -13.29
C THR A 27 -13.62 -3.76 -14.34
N GLY A 28 -13.52 -5.03 -13.99
CA GLY A 28 -12.94 -6.06 -14.86
C GLY A 28 -11.42 -5.99 -15.02
N VAL A 29 -10.76 -4.98 -14.47
CA VAL A 29 -9.31 -4.78 -14.55
C VAL A 29 -8.57 -5.93 -13.85
N ILE A 30 -7.53 -6.43 -14.49
CA ILE A 30 -6.60 -7.40 -13.93
C ILE A 30 -5.41 -6.61 -13.36
N ALA A 31 -5.17 -6.75 -12.06
CA ALA A 31 -4.14 -6.00 -11.35
C ALA A 31 -3.47 -6.85 -10.27
N GLU A 32 -2.36 -6.37 -9.75
CA GLU A 32 -1.68 -6.97 -8.61
C GLU A 32 -2.57 -6.94 -7.36
N LYS A 33 -2.42 -7.91 -6.48
CA LYS A 33 -3.14 -7.95 -5.20
C LYS A 33 -2.91 -6.72 -4.32
N SER A 34 -1.80 -6.01 -4.50
CA SER A 34 -1.42 -4.82 -3.72
C SER A 34 -2.34 -3.62 -3.95
N VAL A 35 -3.02 -3.54 -5.10
CA VAL A 35 -3.96 -2.47 -5.46
C VAL A 35 -5.41 -2.91 -5.44
N LEU A 36 -5.68 -4.08 -4.92
CA LEU A 36 -7.01 -4.67 -4.79
C LEU A 36 -7.25 -5.06 -3.32
N ILE A 37 -8.50 -5.01 -2.89
CA ILE A 37 -8.94 -5.55 -1.60
C ILE A 37 -9.72 -6.84 -1.84
N ARG A 38 -9.37 -7.87 -1.08
CA ARG A 38 -10.12 -9.13 -1.06
C ARG A 38 -11.29 -9.01 -0.09
N PHE A 39 -12.45 -9.51 -0.50
CA PHE A 39 -13.63 -9.61 0.35
C PHE A 39 -14.11 -11.05 0.42
N VAL A 40 -14.55 -11.46 1.58
CA VAL A 40 -15.10 -12.79 1.86
C VAL A 40 -16.39 -12.64 2.65
N ALA A 41 -17.19 -13.69 2.69
CA ALA A 41 -18.29 -13.77 3.66
C ALA A 41 -17.80 -14.52 4.92
N SER A 42 -18.16 -14.01 6.10
CA SER A 42 -17.98 -14.72 7.36
C SER A 42 -18.91 -15.92 7.44
N PRO A 43 -18.71 -16.86 8.38
CA PRO A 43 -19.66 -17.95 8.65
C PRO A 43 -21.09 -17.45 8.93
N ASP A 44 -21.21 -16.29 9.58
CA ASP A 44 -22.51 -15.66 9.92
C ASP A 44 -23.12 -14.89 8.74
N GLY A 45 -22.51 -14.94 7.55
CA GLY A 45 -22.98 -14.29 6.33
C GLY A 45 -22.75 -12.78 6.28
N GLU A 46 -21.79 -12.24 7.02
CA GLU A 46 -21.41 -10.84 6.92
C GLU A 46 -20.25 -10.62 5.94
N LEU A 47 -20.27 -9.48 5.23
CA LEU A 47 -19.16 -9.09 4.37
C LEU A 47 -17.93 -8.68 5.21
N VAL A 48 -16.80 -9.29 4.91
CA VAL A 48 -15.53 -8.99 5.59
C VAL A 48 -14.44 -8.63 4.58
N ALA A 49 -13.76 -7.51 4.79
CA ALA A 49 -12.55 -7.17 4.04
C ALA A 49 -11.35 -7.95 4.58
N ASP A 50 -10.80 -8.82 3.77
CA ASP A 50 -9.61 -9.63 4.08
C ASP A 50 -8.32 -8.91 3.64
N ILE A 51 -7.99 -7.82 4.33
CA ILE A 51 -6.87 -6.95 3.99
C ILE A 51 -5.53 -7.71 4.05
N GLY A 52 -5.43 -8.72 4.92
CA GLY A 52 -4.23 -9.54 5.08
C GLY A 52 -4.15 -10.76 4.16
N ASN A 53 -5.19 -11.05 3.38
CA ASN A 53 -5.33 -12.26 2.57
C ASN A 53 -5.13 -13.57 3.36
N LYS A 54 -5.64 -13.61 4.60
CA LYS A 54 -5.45 -14.72 5.53
C LYS A 54 -6.72 -15.55 5.75
N LEU A 55 -7.88 -15.02 5.39
CA LEU A 55 -9.15 -15.69 5.61
C LEU A 55 -9.36 -16.79 4.56
N GLY A 56 -9.89 -17.92 5.00
CA GLY A 56 -10.26 -19.02 4.12
C GLY A 56 -11.49 -18.71 3.26
N GLY A 57 -11.92 -19.71 2.49
CA GLY A 57 -13.14 -19.65 1.70
C GLY A 57 -13.04 -18.89 0.39
N ARG A 58 -14.20 -18.79 -0.29
CA ARG A 58 -14.32 -18.03 -1.54
C ARG A 58 -14.18 -16.55 -1.27
N GLY A 59 -13.27 -15.90 -1.99
CA GLY A 59 -13.10 -14.46 -1.94
C GLY A 59 -13.23 -13.80 -3.31
N VAL A 60 -13.64 -12.54 -3.31
CA VAL A 60 -13.71 -11.68 -4.49
C VAL A 60 -12.81 -10.48 -4.32
N TRP A 61 -12.37 -9.88 -5.43
CA TRP A 61 -11.43 -8.78 -5.43
C TRP A 61 -12.08 -7.53 -6.00
N VAL A 62 -11.85 -6.40 -5.37
CA VAL A 62 -12.34 -5.08 -5.79
C VAL A 62 -11.17 -4.10 -5.75
N SER A 63 -11.08 -3.20 -6.72
CA SER A 63 -10.09 -2.11 -6.71
C SER A 63 -10.15 -1.33 -5.39
N ALA A 64 -8.98 -0.99 -4.84
CA ALA A 64 -8.87 -0.30 -3.54
C ALA A 64 -9.27 1.19 -3.66
N GLU A 65 -10.42 1.45 -4.25
CA GLU A 65 -11.01 2.75 -4.48
C GLU A 65 -12.39 2.81 -3.82
N ARG A 66 -12.62 3.83 -2.97
CA ARG A 66 -13.86 3.96 -2.20
C ARG A 66 -15.11 3.89 -3.07
N GLU A 67 -15.11 4.57 -4.23
CA GLU A 67 -16.26 4.60 -5.13
C GLU A 67 -16.51 3.25 -5.80
N THR A 68 -15.48 2.52 -6.18
CA THR A 68 -15.61 1.17 -6.73
C THR A 68 -16.19 0.20 -5.70
N ILE A 69 -15.80 0.34 -4.43
CA ILE A 69 -16.34 -0.48 -3.34
C ILE A 69 -17.82 -0.11 -3.07
N LYS A 70 -18.18 1.18 -3.09
CA LYS A 70 -19.58 1.63 -2.99
C LYS A 70 -20.44 1.05 -4.11
N GLN A 71 -19.95 1.06 -5.35
CA GLN A 71 -20.66 0.43 -6.49
C GLN A 71 -20.88 -1.07 -6.27
N ALA A 72 -19.88 -1.77 -5.71
CA ALA A 72 -20.01 -3.19 -5.39
C ALA A 72 -21.11 -3.45 -4.34
N ILE A 73 -21.23 -2.57 -3.35
CA ILE A 73 -22.26 -2.63 -2.29
C ILE A 73 -23.64 -2.36 -2.89
N SER A 74 -23.84 -1.21 -3.52
CA SER A 74 -25.15 -0.77 -4.05
C SER A 74 -25.68 -1.71 -5.13
N GLY A 75 -24.81 -2.28 -5.95
CA GLY A 75 -25.17 -3.23 -7.01
C GLY A 75 -25.34 -4.69 -6.53
N ASN A 76 -25.27 -4.97 -5.23
CA ASN A 76 -25.33 -6.32 -4.64
C ASN A 76 -24.32 -7.30 -5.28
N GLN A 77 -23.16 -6.78 -5.71
CA GLN A 77 -22.19 -7.56 -6.45
C GLN A 77 -21.47 -8.59 -5.56
N PHE A 78 -21.32 -8.28 -4.28
CA PHE A 78 -20.70 -9.19 -3.33
C PHE A 78 -21.51 -10.50 -3.19
N SER A 79 -22.82 -10.43 -2.95
CA SER A 79 -23.67 -11.62 -2.86
C SER A 79 -23.63 -12.44 -4.14
N ARG A 80 -23.71 -11.78 -5.30
CA ARG A 80 -23.67 -12.43 -6.62
C ARG A 80 -22.36 -13.21 -6.85
N HIS A 81 -21.21 -12.57 -6.61
CA HIS A 81 -19.92 -13.17 -6.91
C HIS A 81 -19.44 -14.14 -5.83
N LEU A 82 -19.81 -13.94 -4.57
CA LEU A 82 -19.56 -14.90 -3.48
C LEU A 82 -20.50 -16.11 -3.55
N LYS A 83 -21.58 -16.02 -4.35
CA LYS A 83 -22.63 -17.06 -4.51
C LYS A 83 -23.36 -17.40 -3.21
N GLN A 84 -23.52 -16.42 -2.35
CA GLN A 84 -24.31 -16.48 -1.12
C GLN A 84 -24.75 -15.08 -0.72
N THR A 85 -25.88 -14.98 -0.03
CA THR A 85 -26.36 -13.70 0.51
C THR A 85 -25.37 -13.20 1.57
N VAL A 86 -24.91 -11.96 1.42
CA VAL A 86 -24.07 -11.31 2.44
C VAL A 86 -24.77 -10.07 2.99
N ARG A 87 -24.67 -9.91 4.30
CA ARG A 87 -25.11 -8.69 5.01
C ARG A 87 -23.95 -7.71 5.07
N ILE A 88 -24.25 -6.45 4.88
CA ILE A 88 -23.28 -5.36 4.90
C ILE A 88 -23.78 -4.33 5.90
N SER A 89 -22.99 -4.03 6.93
CA SER A 89 -23.35 -3.04 7.94
C SER A 89 -23.30 -1.62 7.37
N ASP A 90 -24.13 -0.72 7.86
CA ASP A 90 -24.20 0.68 7.40
C ASP A 90 -22.86 1.41 7.56
N ASN A 91 -22.10 1.07 8.58
CA ASN A 91 -20.77 1.64 8.86
C ASN A 91 -19.60 0.85 8.25
N PHE A 92 -19.89 -0.07 7.31
CA PHE A 92 -18.88 -0.96 6.71
C PHE A 92 -17.70 -0.21 6.10
N LEU A 93 -17.96 0.84 5.31
CA LEU A 93 -16.92 1.63 4.65
C LEU A 93 -16.03 2.38 5.65
N ASP A 94 -16.61 2.96 6.68
CA ASP A 94 -15.85 3.69 7.70
C ASP A 94 -15.00 2.74 8.56
N ASN A 95 -15.52 1.55 8.83
CA ASN A 95 -14.75 0.50 9.49
C ASN A 95 -13.61 -0.03 8.60
N LEU A 96 -13.85 -0.14 7.28
CA LEU A 96 -12.82 -0.51 6.32
C LEU A 96 -11.70 0.53 6.29
N ASP A 97 -12.03 1.82 6.16
CA ASP A 97 -11.07 2.92 6.14
C ASP A 97 -10.22 2.93 7.42
N ARG A 98 -10.85 2.76 8.59
CA ARG A 98 -10.15 2.69 9.88
C ARG A 98 -9.16 1.51 9.92
N ARG A 99 -9.61 0.32 9.51
CA ARG A 99 -8.74 -0.87 9.47
C ARG A 99 -7.57 -0.75 8.50
N LEU A 100 -7.78 -0.07 7.36
CA LEU A 100 -6.70 0.23 6.41
C LEU A 100 -5.70 1.22 7.01
N ALA A 101 -6.18 2.27 7.68
CA ALA A 101 -5.34 3.23 8.40
C ALA A 101 -4.50 2.56 9.49
N ASP A 102 -5.12 1.76 10.36
CA ASP A 102 -4.44 1.02 11.43
C ASP A 102 -3.34 0.10 10.87
N GLN A 103 -3.63 -0.59 9.75
CA GLN A 103 -2.67 -1.47 9.11
C GLN A 103 -1.50 -0.70 8.50
N LEU A 104 -1.75 0.46 7.88
CA LEU A 104 -0.71 1.35 7.37
C LEU A 104 0.19 1.84 8.50
N ILE A 105 -0.40 2.37 9.59
CA ILE A 105 0.33 2.86 10.76
C ILE A 105 1.19 1.75 11.37
N ALA A 106 0.65 0.53 11.49
CA ALA A 106 1.39 -0.62 12.01
C ALA A 106 2.61 -0.96 11.12
N ARG A 107 2.44 -0.96 9.80
CA ARG A 107 3.54 -1.21 8.84
C ARG A 107 4.61 -0.12 8.91
N LEU A 108 4.22 1.15 8.89
CA LEU A 108 5.15 2.28 9.01
C LEU A 108 5.89 2.25 10.36
N SER A 109 5.20 1.88 11.45
CA SER A 109 5.82 1.71 12.77
C SER A 109 6.86 0.59 12.79
N MET A 110 6.59 -0.52 12.09
CA MET A 110 7.58 -1.59 11.92
C MET A 110 8.79 -1.12 11.11
N MET A 111 8.58 -0.41 10.00
CA MET A 111 9.65 0.16 9.18
C MET A 111 10.53 1.12 10.00
N ARG A 112 9.91 1.90 10.90
CA ARG A 112 10.66 2.77 11.82
C ARG A 112 11.50 1.97 12.83
N LYS A 113 10.93 0.92 13.42
CA LYS A 113 11.65 0.05 14.38
C LYS A 113 12.89 -0.59 13.79
N VAL A 114 12.84 -0.99 12.52
CA VAL A 114 13.99 -1.58 11.81
C VAL A 114 14.89 -0.53 11.11
N GLY A 115 14.66 0.75 11.36
CA GLY A 115 15.50 1.83 10.85
C GLY A 115 15.32 2.20 9.37
N VAL A 116 14.32 1.60 8.69
CA VAL A 116 14.02 1.86 7.27
C VAL A 116 13.19 3.14 7.09
N LEU A 117 12.55 3.64 8.15
CA LEU A 117 11.76 4.86 8.12
C LEU A 117 12.23 5.84 9.19
N VAL A 118 12.44 7.10 8.79
CA VAL A 118 12.77 8.21 9.70
C VAL A 118 11.71 9.29 9.56
N ALA A 119 11.17 9.75 10.69
CA ALA A 119 10.14 10.79 10.75
C ALA A 119 10.74 12.13 11.24
N GLY A 120 10.30 13.24 10.62
CA GLY A 120 10.68 14.61 10.97
C GLY A 120 11.61 15.27 9.94
N GLY A 121 11.18 16.42 9.39
CA GLY A 121 11.88 17.12 8.29
C GLY A 121 13.32 17.52 8.63
N GLY A 122 13.61 17.90 9.88
CA GLY A 122 14.97 18.24 10.32
C GLY A 122 15.94 17.05 10.20
N LYS A 123 15.48 15.86 10.59
CA LYS A 123 16.29 14.63 10.49
C LYS A 123 16.49 14.18 9.04
N LEU A 124 15.52 14.44 8.17
CA LEU A 124 15.61 14.06 6.75
C LEU A 124 16.61 14.90 5.97
N ARG A 125 16.81 16.17 6.35
CA ARG A 125 17.77 17.06 5.67
C ARG A 125 19.23 16.61 5.80
N SER A 126 19.57 15.89 6.85
CA SER A 126 20.91 15.33 7.07
C SER A 126 21.10 13.98 6.38
N GLN A 127 20.08 13.46 5.73
CA GLN A 127 20.09 12.15 5.09
C GLN A 127 20.14 12.31 3.56
N ALA A 128 21.12 11.73 2.94
CA ALA A 128 21.19 11.63 1.48
C ALA A 128 20.49 10.36 1.01
N LEU A 129 19.78 10.45 -0.15
CA LEU A 129 19.24 9.31 -0.87
C LEU A 129 18.08 8.57 -0.16
N LEU A 130 16.92 9.19 -0.12
CA LEU A 130 15.68 8.53 0.24
C LEU A 130 15.17 7.66 -0.93
N SER A 131 14.68 6.47 -0.65
CA SER A 131 13.87 5.72 -1.63
C SER A 131 12.46 6.29 -1.73
N GLY A 132 11.91 6.87 -0.67
CA GLY A 132 10.59 7.46 -0.68
C GLY A 132 10.41 8.59 0.33
N LEU A 133 9.46 9.48 0.04
CA LEU A 133 9.07 10.58 0.90
C LEU A 133 7.56 10.61 1.10
N LEU A 134 7.12 10.48 2.35
CA LEU A 134 5.74 10.68 2.78
C LEU A 134 5.58 12.13 3.23
N ILE A 135 4.59 12.82 2.69
CA ILE A 135 4.31 14.24 2.94
C ILE A 135 2.94 14.35 3.59
N GLY A 136 2.91 14.93 4.76
CA GLY A 136 1.71 15.17 5.53
C GLY A 136 0.74 16.15 4.86
N ASP A 137 -0.52 16.05 5.24
CA ASP A 137 -1.60 16.91 4.76
C ASP A 137 -1.45 18.39 5.21
N ASP A 138 -0.74 18.61 6.32
CA ASP A 138 -0.40 19.94 6.87
C ASP A 138 1.01 20.44 6.48
N ALA A 139 1.67 19.76 5.54
CA ALA A 139 3.05 20.05 5.17
C ALA A 139 3.19 21.41 4.44
N SER A 140 4.20 22.20 4.82
CA SER A 140 4.52 23.46 4.15
C SER A 140 5.04 23.24 2.72
N PRO A 141 4.46 23.89 1.69
CA PRO A 141 4.92 23.74 0.30
C PRO A 141 6.41 24.11 0.13
N ARG A 142 6.87 25.15 0.80
CA ARG A 142 8.26 25.61 0.75
C ARG A 142 9.24 24.58 1.31
N GLU A 143 8.91 24.00 2.45
CA GLU A 143 9.74 22.96 3.08
C GLU A 143 9.70 21.65 2.29
N THR A 144 8.54 21.30 1.75
CA THR A 144 8.38 20.16 0.84
C THR A 144 9.34 20.26 -0.34
N GLN A 145 9.37 21.41 -1.03
CA GLN A 145 10.26 21.61 -2.16
C GLN A 145 11.73 21.50 -1.79
N LYS A 146 12.12 22.03 -0.64
CA LYS A 146 13.50 21.91 -0.14
C LYS A 146 13.88 20.46 0.14
N LEU A 147 13.00 19.68 0.77
CA LEU A 147 13.24 18.26 1.06
C LEU A 147 13.34 17.44 -0.23
N ILE A 148 12.43 17.65 -1.19
CA ILE A 148 12.49 16.97 -2.48
C ILE A 148 13.83 17.24 -3.19
N SER A 149 14.26 18.51 -3.22
CA SER A 149 15.51 18.91 -3.88
C SER A 149 16.76 18.35 -3.19
N SER A 150 16.75 18.27 -1.86
CA SER A 150 17.92 17.79 -1.09
C SER A 150 18.00 16.27 -1.01
N CYS A 151 16.88 15.58 -0.80
CA CYS A 151 16.84 14.13 -0.56
C CYS A 151 16.62 13.29 -1.82
N ARG A 152 16.13 13.90 -2.92
CA ARG A 152 15.89 13.27 -4.24
C ARG A 152 15.23 11.89 -4.13
N PRO A 153 14.02 11.81 -3.54
CA PRO A 153 13.32 10.53 -3.36
C PRO A 153 12.94 9.91 -4.72
N ASP A 154 12.99 8.58 -4.82
CA ASP A 154 12.55 7.84 -6.02
C ASP A 154 11.02 7.94 -6.22
N TRP A 155 10.28 8.07 -5.11
CA TRP A 155 8.81 8.26 -5.13
C TRP A 155 8.37 9.19 -3.99
N ILE A 156 7.21 9.80 -4.18
CA ILE A 156 6.61 10.76 -3.24
C ILE A 156 5.13 10.41 -3.07
N GLU A 157 4.67 10.31 -1.83
CA GLU A 157 3.26 10.22 -1.47
C GLU A 157 2.86 11.48 -0.70
N LYS A 158 1.79 12.16 -1.12
CA LYS A 158 1.30 13.41 -0.53
C LYS A 158 -0.06 13.23 0.11
N GLY A 159 -0.37 14.10 1.07
CA GLY A 159 -1.68 14.13 1.73
C GLY A 159 -1.87 13.00 2.75
N VAL A 160 -0.79 12.41 3.23
CA VAL A 160 -0.85 11.45 4.33
C VAL A 160 -1.28 12.21 5.60
N PRO A 161 -2.29 11.75 6.37
CA PRO A 161 -2.63 12.43 7.61
C PRO A 161 -1.42 12.56 8.54
N SER A 162 -1.04 13.80 8.86
CA SER A 162 0.15 14.09 9.68
C SER A 162 0.06 13.49 11.08
N VAL A 163 -1.16 13.31 11.59
CA VAL A 163 -1.40 12.58 12.84
C VAL A 163 -1.01 11.09 12.75
N TRP A 164 -1.15 10.45 11.60
CA TRP A 164 -0.70 9.06 11.42
C TRP A 164 0.83 8.96 11.44
N LEU A 165 1.51 9.87 10.75
CA LEU A 165 2.97 9.96 10.82
C LEU A 165 3.45 10.30 12.23
N GLY A 166 2.67 11.10 12.96
CA GLY A 166 2.85 11.39 14.38
C GLY A 166 2.78 10.12 15.23
N GLN A 167 1.73 9.32 15.09
CA GLN A 167 1.57 8.05 15.80
C GLN A 167 2.76 7.10 15.54
N VAL A 168 3.18 6.99 14.29
CA VAL A 168 4.36 6.19 13.89
C VAL A 168 5.62 6.66 14.62
N SER A 169 5.77 7.96 14.87
CA SER A 169 6.98 8.55 15.47
C SER A 169 6.92 8.76 16.98
N GLY A 170 5.76 8.50 17.59
CA GLY A 170 5.54 8.80 19.02
C GLY A 170 5.36 10.29 19.29
N SER A 171 4.87 11.06 18.31
CA SER A 171 4.60 12.50 18.37
C SER A 171 3.12 12.78 18.09
N LYS A 172 2.64 13.99 18.39
CA LYS A 172 1.26 14.38 18.12
C LYS A 172 0.97 14.44 16.61
N SER A 173 1.84 15.05 15.83
CA SER A 173 1.81 15.08 14.37
C SER A 173 3.21 15.24 13.81
N VAL A 174 3.42 14.78 12.56
CA VAL A 174 4.68 14.92 11.81
C VAL A 174 4.35 15.14 10.35
N ALA A 175 4.90 16.20 9.77
CA ALA A 175 4.62 16.58 8.38
C ALA A 175 5.42 15.77 7.34
N TYR A 176 6.51 15.10 7.73
CA TYR A 176 7.39 14.40 6.79
C TYR A 176 7.94 13.10 7.37
N ALA A 177 7.95 12.05 6.56
CA ALA A 177 8.69 10.82 6.87
C ALA A 177 9.40 10.31 5.62
N GLY A 178 10.66 9.91 5.76
CA GLY A 178 11.48 9.38 4.70
C GLY A 178 11.65 7.87 4.83
N VAL A 179 11.60 7.18 3.70
CA VAL A 179 11.86 5.75 3.59
C VAL A 179 13.22 5.56 2.94
N PHE A 180 14.07 4.74 3.54
CA PHE A 180 15.40 4.41 3.04
C PHE A 180 15.38 3.08 2.29
N ARG A 181 16.33 2.90 1.38
CA ARG A 181 16.60 1.57 0.84
C ARG A 181 17.11 0.68 1.96
N SER A 182 16.53 -0.47 2.13
CA SER A 182 17.14 -1.53 2.94
C SER A 182 18.52 -1.82 2.39
N ALA A 183 19.54 -1.78 3.23
CA ALA A 183 20.85 -2.31 2.87
C ALA A 183 20.66 -3.80 2.58
N SER A 184 20.95 -4.20 1.34
CA SER A 184 20.91 -5.60 0.89
C SER A 184 22.07 -6.37 1.51
#